data_865ab6289805f89cd988b565321a49cd
#
_entry.id   865ab6289805f89cd988b565321a49cd
#
_cell.length_a   1.000
_cell.length_b   1.000
_cell.length_c   1.000
_cell.angle_alpha   90.00
_cell.angle_beta   90.00
_cell.angle_gamma   90.00
#
_symmetry.space_group_name_H-M   'P 1'
#
loop_
_entity.id
_entity.type
_entity.pdbx_description
1 polymer ?
#
loop_
_entity_poly.entity_id
_entity_poly.type
_entity_poly.pdbx_seq_one_letter_code
_entity_poly.pdbx_strand_id
1 'polypeptide(L)'
;MHIILVSDRLATARSIRLTWHHAILFAGAMFATVLVLSSLFSYVTVRHAAEIRLPFLQDMLRAINAEDTQRSKDFVRENLNAMAVKLGEMQAQLLRLDTIGERLAGMAGVKPQDLKAFEAKPDGRGGPLLLPAAMSPTELQRAVDALANQVEAKSDAISMIESQMLEDRIRKSLLPTSLPVAAQWNASAYGWRVDPFTGERAMHEGVDFVAAPGTGISAAAAGVVLTAERHPQYGNLVEIDHGKDLITRYAHASKILVQAGQLVKRGQKIAEVGSTGRSTGPHLHFEVRIRGLAQNPDRFLRMAQTGQRSTAHRH
;
A
#
# COMPACT_ATOMS: atom_id res chain seq x y z
N MET A 1 53.62 -52.50 -73.19
CA MET A 1 54.48 -51.38 -73.48
C MET A 1 55.90 -51.85 -73.24
N HIS A 2 56.78 -51.63 -74.20
CA HIS A 2 58.19 -52.00 -74.06
C HIS A 2 59.00 -50.73 -73.81
N ILE A 3 59.70 -50.69 -72.68
CA ILE A 3 60.64 -49.63 -72.39
C ILE A 3 62.06 -50.18 -72.66
N ILE A 4 62.78 -49.58 -73.56
CA ILE A 4 64.17 -49.94 -73.88
C ILE A 4 65.05 -48.93 -73.09
N LEU A 5 65.75 -49.44 -72.12
CA LEU A 5 66.73 -48.64 -71.38
C LEU A 5 68.04 -48.82 -72.07
N VAL A 6 68.50 -47.75 -72.70
CA VAL A 6 69.87 -47.69 -73.33
C VAL A 6 70.75 -46.93 -72.34
N SER A 7 71.75 -47.63 -71.82
CA SER A 7 72.76 -46.99 -70.96
C SER A 7 74.07 -46.85 -71.78
N ASP A 8 74.62 -45.66 -71.76
CA ASP A 8 75.84 -45.29 -72.53
C ASP A 8 77.10 -46.01 -72.05
N ARG A 9 77.04 -46.83 -70.99
CA ARG A 9 78.22 -47.53 -70.42
C ARG A 9 78.24 -49.05 -70.55
N LEU A 10 77.23 -49.67 -71.11
CA LEU A 10 77.22 -51.10 -71.36
C LEU A 10 76.50 -51.44 -72.67
N ALA A 11 77.21 -52.10 -73.61
CA ALA A 11 76.76 -52.44 -74.96
C ALA A 11 75.64 -53.53 -75.01
N THR A 12 74.74 -53.56 -74.02
CA THR A 12 73.61 -54.49 -74.00
C THR A 12 72.33 -53.77 -73.74
N ALA A 13 71.44 -53.67 -74.70
CA ALA A 13 70.05 -53.19 -74.47
C ALA A 13 69.27 -54.23 -73.69
N ARG A 14 68.83 -53.88 -72.52
CA ARG A 14 67.89 -54.67 -71.74
C ARG A 14 66.47 -54.17 -71.98
N SER A 15 65.64 -55.00 -72.62
CA SER A 15 64.22 -54.72 -72.75
C SER A 15 63.46 -55.23 -71.59
N ILE A 16 62.82 -54.33 -70.87
CA ILE A 16 61.90 -54.71 -69.75
C ILE A 16 60.51 -54.70 -70.35
N ARG A 17 59.81 -55.85 -70.32
CA ARG A 17 58.40 -55.96 -70.69
C ARG A 17 57.52 -55.52 -69.53
N LEU A 18 56.98 -54.32 -69.69
CA LEU A 18 56.00 -53.84 -68.68
C LEU A 18 54.66 -54.49 -68.99
N THR A 19 54.34 -55.52 -68.21
CA THR A 19 53.00 -56.18 -68.23
C THR A 19 52.05 -55.45 -67.30
N TRP A 20 50.72 -55.59 -67.47
CA TRP A 20 49.71 -55.05 -66.70
C TRP A 20 49.91 -55.35 -65.18
N HIS A 21 50.43 -56.47 -64.82
CA HIS A 21 50.75 -56.83 -63.43
C HIS A 21 51.77 -55.88 -62.77
N HIS A 22 52.73 -55.37 -63.50
CA HIS A 22 53.74 -54.40 -62.99
C HIS A 22 53.07 -53.05 -62.74
N ALA A 23 52.10 -52.65 -63.58
CA ALA A 23 51.31 -51.43 -63.36
C ALA A 23 50.43 -51.52 -62.11
N ILE A 24 49.79 -52.68 -61.91
CA ILE A 24 48.98 -52.92 -60.66
C ILE A 24 49.92 -52.95 -59.46
N LEU A 25 51.07 -53.62 -59.51
CA LEU A 25 52.03 -53.63 -58.44
C LEU A 25 52.51 -52.22 -58.04
N PHE A 26 52.83 -51.40 -59.09
CA PHE A 26 53.25 -50.04 -58.87
C PHE A 26 52.10 -49.16 -58.25
N ALA A 27 50.90 -49.28 -58.78
CA ALA A 27 49.72 -48.58 -58.22
C ALA A 27 49.46 -49.05 -56.83
N GLY A 28 49.52 -50.34 -56.51
CA GLY A 28 49.39 -50.89 -55.16
C GLY A 28 50.46 -50.41 -54.17
N ALA A 29 51.75 -50.39 -54.69
CA ALA A 29 52.83 -49.85 -53.84
C ALA A 29 52.67 -48.35 -53.57
N MET A 30 52.22 -47.57 -54.59
CA MET A 30 51.93 -46.12 -54.39
C MET A 30 50.79 -45.90 -53.45
N PHE A 31 49.70 -46.71 -53.50
CA PHE A 31 48.59 -46.61 -52.58
C PHE A 31 49.00 -46.99 -51.12
N ALA A 32 49.82 -48.03 -51.04
CA ALA A 32 50.37 -48.44 -49.73
C ALA A 32 51.26 -47.34 -49.09
N THR A 33 52.12 -46.70 -49.91
CA THR A 33 52.97 -45.60 -49.45
C THR A 33 52.13 -44.37 -48.98
N VAL A 34 51.07 -44.05 -49.72
CA VAL A 34 50.17 -42.96 -49.34
C VAL A 34 49.45 -43.29 -48.02
N LEU A 35 48.95 -44.54 -47.85
CA LEU A 35 48.34 -44.95 -46.61
C LEU A 35 49.29 -44.92 -45.40
N VAL A 36 50.53 -45.37 -45.58
CA VAL A 36 51.53 -45.32 -44.50
C VAL A 36 51.91 -43.88 -44.17
N LEU A 37 52.09 -43.00 -45.16
CA LEU A 37 52.39 -41.60 -44.95
C LEU A 37 51.21 -40.87 -44.25
N SER A 38 49.97 -41.15 -44.71
CA SER A 38 48.77 -40.59 -44.07
C SER A 38 48.61 -41.06 -42.60
N SER A 39 48.81 -42.37 -42.34
CA SER A 39 48.77 -42.94 -41.01
C SER A 39 49.91 -42.38 -40.15
N LEU A 40 51.12 -42.25 -40.65
CA LEU A 40 52.25 -41.65 -39.94
C LEU A 40 51.96 -40.17 -39.60
N PHE A 41 51.43 -39.41 -40.58
CA PHE A 41 51.10 -38.02 -40.41
C PHE A 41 50.00 -37.87 -39.34
N SER A 42 48.95 -38.71 -39.44
CA SER A 42 47.89 -38.73 -38.41
C SER A 42 48.41 -39.08 -37.03
N TYR A 43 49.26 -40.08 -36.92
CA TYR A 43 49.91 -40.49 -35.67
C TYR A 43 50.79 -39.37 -35.07
N VAL A 44 51.61 -38.72 -35.92
CA VAL A 44 52.45 -37.60 -35.47
C VAL A 44 51.61 -36.41 -35.07
N THR A 45 50.57 -36.08 -35.82
CA THR A 45 49.67 -34.97 -35.46
C THR A 45 48.91 -35.26 -34.18
N VAL A 46 48.40 -36.46 -33.95
CA VAL A 46 47.69 -36.84 -32.70
C VAL A 46 48.67 -36.89 -31.53
N ARG A 47 49.84 -37.46 -31.70
CA ARG A 47 50.89 -37.56 -30.64
C ARG A 47 51.47 -36.21 -30.24
N HIS A 48 51.66 -35.30 -31.19
CA HIS A 48 52.17 -33.96 -30.96
C HIS A 48 51.07 -32.91 -30.81
N ALA A 49 49.80 -33.22 -31.05
CA ALA A 49 48.70 -32.30 -30.83
C ALA A 49 48.65 -31.79 -29.40
N ALA A 50 49.09 -32.61 -28.43
CA ALA A 50 49.23 -32.19 -27.00
C ALA A 50 50.47 -31.30 -26.75
N GLU A 51 51.49 -31.35 -27.63
CA GLU A 51 52.73 -30.56 -27.51
C GLU A 51 52.75 -29.33 -28.43
N ILE A 52 51.92 -29.31 -29.50
CA ILE A 52 51.69 -28.08 -30.28
C ILE A 52 50.79 -27.18 -29.49
N ARG A 53 51.29 -26.67 -28.39
CA ARG A 53 50.75 -25.50 -27.71
C ARG A 53 50.96 -24.32 -28.66
N LEU A 54 49.94 -24.00 -29.45
CA LEU A 54 49.92 -22.74 -30.17
C LEU A 54 49.75 -21.63 -29.10
N PRO A 55 50.82 -21.01 -28.61
CA PRO A 55 50.75 -20.05 -27.49
C PRO A 55 49.78 -18.93 -27.83
N PHE A 56 49.71 -18.51 -29.07
CA PHE A 56 48.82 -17.49 -29.58
C PHE A 56 47.34 -17.84 -29.40
N LEU A 57 46.88 -19.07 -29.69
CA LEU A 57 45.50 -19.48 -29.51
C LEU A 57 45.14 -19.63 -28.03
N GLN A 58 46.07 -20.09 -27.21
CA GLN A 58 45.85 -20.17 -25.77
C GLN A 58 45.76 -18.79 -25.14
N ASP A 59 46.58 -17.85 -25.53
CA ASP A 59 46.56 -16.49 -25.04
C ASP A 59 45.31 -15.73 -25.50
N MET A 60 44.89 -15.96 -26.76
CA MET A 60 43.63 -15.42 -27.29
C MET A 60 42.41 -15.98 -26.56
N LEU A 61 42.31 -17.30 -26.31
CA LEU A 61 41.24 -17.93 -25.56
C LEU A 61 41.24 -17.49 -24.09
N ARG A 62 42.42 -17.31 -23.47
CA ARG A 62 42.55 -16.76 -22.12
C ARG A 62 42.11 -15.32 -22.06
N ALA A 63 42.44 -14.49 -23.05
CA ALA A 63 42.02 -13.10 -23.12
C ALA A 63 40.49 -12.99 -23.27
N ILE A 64 39.87 -13.77 -24.14
CA ILE A 64 38.40 -13.82 -24.31
C ILE A 64 37.71 -14.30 -23.03
N ASN A 65 38.17 -15.41 -22.45
CA ASN A 65 37.59 -15.93 -21.20
C ASN A 65 37.80 -14.99 -20.01
N ALA A 66 38.93 -14.27 -19.95
CA ALA A 66 39.20 -13.29 -18.92
C ALA A 66 38.28 -12.07 -19.06
N GLU A 67 38.03 -11.59 -20.27
CA GLU A 67 37.14 -10.48 -20.57
C GLU A 67 35.67 -10.84 -20.21
N ASP A 68 35.19 -12.02 -20.66
CA ASP A 68 33.85 -12.52 -20.35
C ASP A 68 33.68 -12.76 -18.85
N THR A 69 34.71 -13.29 -18.18
CA THR A 69 34.70 -13.48 -16.73
C THR A 69 34.67 -12.14 -15.98
N GLN A 70 35.41 -11.16 -16.48
CA GLN A 70 35.43 -9.82 -15.88
C GLN A 70 34.08 -9.11 -16.07
N ARG A 71 33.53 -9.12 -17.28
CA ARG A 71 32.18 -8.58 -17.56
C ARG A 71 31.11 -9.24 -16.72
N SER A 72 31.15 -10.54 -16.54
CA SER A 72 30.23 -11.28 -15.68
C SER A 72 30.36 -10.87 -14.22
N LYS A 73 31.60 -10.70 -13.72
CA LYS A 73 31.84 -10.22 -12.36
C LYS A 73 31.37 -8.78 -12.15
N ASP A 74 31.60 -7.91 -13.11
CA ASP A 74 31.18 -6.51 -13.03
C ASP A 74 29.66 -6.41 -13.09
N PHE A 75 28.98 -7.17 -13.94
CA PHE A 75 27.52 -7.28 -13.98
C PHE A 75 26.92 -7.78 -12.66
N VAL A 76 27.50 -8.84 -12.08
CA VAL A 76 27.06 -9.36 -10.78
C VAL A 76 27.27 -8.31 -9.68
N ARG A 77 28.44 -7.64 -9.69
CA ARG A 77 28.75 -6.60 -8.68
C ARG A 77 27.81 -5.39 -8.80
N GLU A 78 27.49 -4.96 -10.01
CA GLU A 78 26.58 -3.85 -10.26
C GLU A 78 25.15 -4.20 -9.80
N ASN A 79 24.67 -5.41 -10.13
CA ASN A 79 23.38 -5.91 -9.65
C ASN A 79 23.31 -6.02 -8.12
N LEU A 80 24.37 -6.53 -7.49
CA LEU A 80 24.45 -6.60 -6.02
C LEU A 80 24.41 -5.20 -5.37
N ASN A 81 25.12 -4.24 -5.96
CA ASN A 81 25.09 -2.86 -5.48
C ASN A 81 23.69 -2.23 -5.65
N ALA A 82 23.06 -2.43 -6.80
CA ALA A 82 21.70 -1.94 -7.04
C ALA A 82 20.69 -2.55 -6.06
N MET A 83 20.80 -3.86 -5.77
CA MET A 83 19.97 -4.54 -4.78
C MET A 83 20.23 -4.03 -3.37
N ALA A 84 21.49 -3.78 -2.99
CA ALA A 84 21.84 -3.24 -1.69
C ALA A 84 21.29 -1.82 -1.47
N VAL A 85 21.34 -0.96 -2.52
CA VAL A 85 20.72 0.36 -2.50
C VAL A 85 19.21 0.23 -2.32
N LYS A 86 18.57 -0.65 -3.11
CA LYS A 86 17.13 -0.90 -2.99
C LYS A 86 16.71 -1.39 -1.60
N LEU A 87 17.51 -2.28 -1.01
CA LEU A 87 17.31 -2.75 0.36
C LEU A 87 17.36 -1.58 1.37
N GLY A 88 18.34 -0.68 1.23
CA GLY A 88 18.46 0.52 2.06
C GLY A 88 17.26 1.46 1.93
N GLU A 89 16.79 1.69 0.70
CA GLU A 89 15.58 2.49 0.44
C GLU A 89 14.34 1.88 1.09
N MET A 90 14.16 0.56 0.97
CA MET A 90 13.02 -0.14 1.56
C MET A 90 13.09 -0.12 3.10
N GLN A 91 14.28 -0.25 3.70
CA GLN A 91 14.45 -0.09 5.15
C GLN A 91 14.09 1.32 5.62
N ALA A 92 14.50 2.35 4.88
CA ALA A 92 14.13 3.73 5.17
C ALA A 92 12.61 3.96 5.05
N GLN A 93 11.97 3.35 4.05
CA GLN A 93 10.52 3.38 3.90
C GLN A 93 9.80 2.70 5.08
N LEU A 94 10.28 1.54 5.53
CA LEU A 94 9.73 0.87 6.71
C LEU A 94 9.78 1.74 7.96
N LEU A 95 10.93 2.36 8.26
CA LEU A 95 11.07 3.27 9.40
C LEU A 95 10.10 4.45 9.31
N ARG A 96 9.91 4.98 8.10
CA ARG A 96 8.93 6.05 7.86
C ARG A 96 7.49 5.58 8.08
N LEU A 97 7.14 4.38 7.59
CA LEU A 97 5.84 3.77 7.79
C LEU A 97 5.57 3.48 9.27
N ASP A 98 6.57 3.00 10.03
CA ASP A 98 6.46 2.80 11.48
C ASP A 98 6.12 4.10 12.21
N THR A 99 6.84 5.18 11.91
CA THR A 99 6.59 6.50 12.51
C THR A 99 5.18 7.02 12.19
N ILE A 100 4.72 6.84 10.94
CA ILE A 100 3.37 7.24 10.52
C ILE A 100 2.34 6.36 11.20
N GLY A 101 2.55 5.04 11.23
CA GLY A 101 1.67 4.08 11.88
C GLY A 101 1.47 4.38 13.38
N GLU A 102 2.55 4.63 14.12
CA GLU A 102 2.48 5.02 15.54
C GLU A 102 1.70 6.32 15.75
N ARG A 103 1.93 7.31 14.88
CA ARG A 103 1.24 8.59 14.94
C ARG A 103 -0.25 8.46 14.66
N LEU A 104 -0.63 7.68 13.63
CA LEU A 104 -2.02 7.40 13.28
C LEU A 104 -2.72 6.60 14.37
N ALA A 105 -2.08 5.58 14.92
CA ALA A 105 -2.61 4.80 16.02
C ALA A 105 -2.86 5.65 17.27
N GLY A 106 -1.92 6.53 17.61
CA GLY A 106 -2.11 7.49 18.72
C GLY A 106 -3.31 8.41 18.50
N MET A 107 -3.52 8.89 17.27
CA MET A 107 -4.69 9.71 16.92
C MET A 107 -5.99 8.91 16.85
N ALA A 108 -5.94 7.64 16.46
CA ALA A 108 -7.09 6.74 16.41
C ALA A 108 -7.50 6.21 17.79
N GLY A 109 -6.66 6.38 18.83
CA GLY A 109 -6.87 5.80 20.13
C GLY A 109 -6.65 4.29 20.18
N VAL A 110 -5.99 3.73 19.15
CA VAL A 110 -5.59 2.32 19.06
C VAL A 110 -4.43 2.11 20.04
N LYS A 111 -4.52 1.09 20.86
CA LYS A 111 -3.44 0.80 21.81
C LYS A 111 -2.20 0.32 21.06
N PRO A 112 -0.98 0.76 21.44
CA PRO A 112 0.27 0.31 20.80
C PRO A 112 0.44 -1.21 20.79
N GLN A 113 -0.23 -1.91 21.72
CA GLN A 113 -0.22 -3.38 21.83
C GLN A 113 -0.96 -4.06 20.67
N ASP A 114 -2.00 -3.43 20.14
CA ASP A 114 -2.80 -3.97 19.04
C ASP A 114 -2.03 -3.83 17.71
N LEU A 115 -1.20 -2.78 17.56
CA LEU A 115 -0.27 -2.62 16.44
C LEU A 115 0.84 -3.66 16.44
N LYS A 116 1.39 -3.99 17.60
CA LYS A 116 2.43 -5.02 17.73
C LYS A 116 1.93 -6.43 17.38
N ALA A 117 0.62 -6.67 17.39
CA ALA A 117 0.04 -7.93 16.93
C ALA A 117 0.17 -8.13 15.42
N PHE A 118 0.34 -7.05 14.64
CA PHE A 118 0.62 -7.09 13.20
C PHE A 118 2.13 -7.09 12.88
N GLU A 119 2.98 -6.82 13.87
CA GLU A 119 4.41 -7.01 13.72
C GLU A 119 4.71 -8.51 13.77
N ALA A 120 5.23 -9.06 12.67
CA ALA A 120 5.82 -10.39 12.71
C ALA A 120 6.82 -10.40 13.89
N LYS A 121 6.63 -11.32 14.85
CA LYS A 121 7.53 -11.48 16.01
C LYS A 121 8.96 -11.38 15.51
N PRO A 122 9.78 -10.45 15.99
CA PRO A 122 11.20 -10.49 15.67
C PRO A 122 11.72 -11.80 16.26
N ASP A 123 12.12 -12.72 15.39
CA ASP A 123 12.92 -13.86 15.81
C ASP A 123 14.07 -13.32 16.66
N GLY A 124 14.23 -13.89 17.87
CA GLY A 124 15.18 -13.42 18.86
C GLY A 124 16.58 -13.25 18.26
N ARG A 125 16.96 -11.99 17.98
CA ARG A 125 18.27 -11.64 17.42
C ARG A 125 19.22 -11.31 18.55
N GLY A 126 20.00 -12.30 18.91
CA GLY A 126 21.15 -12.15 19.80
C GLY A 126 22.15 -13.24 19.47
N GLY A 127 23.29 -12.88 18.88
CA GLY A 127 24.41 -13.75 18.59
C GLY A 127 25.71 -12.93 18.51
N PRO A 128 26.90 -13.56 18.57
CA PRO A 128 28.15 -12.83 18.41
C PRO A 128 28.19 -12.11 17.07
N LEU A 129 28.73 -10.89 17.08
CA LEU A 129 28.90 -10.06 15.89
C LEU A 129 29.88 -10.76 14.92
N LEU A 130 29.36 -11.57 14.01
CA LEU A 130 30.11 -12.07 12.88
C LEU A 130 30.10 -10.96 11.82
N LEU A 131 31.26 -10.50 11.41
CA LEU A 131 31.41 -9.60 10.28
C LEU A 131 30.70 -10.25 9.06
N PRO A 132 29.84 -9.53 8.34
CA PRO A 132 29.09 -10.13 7.26
C PRO A 132 30.06 -10.63 6.18
N ALA A 133 30.11 -11.95 6.00
CA ALA A 133 30.60 -12.51 4.75
C ALA A 133 29.75 -11.90 3.62
N ALA A 134 30.37 -11.60 2.48
CA ALA A 134 29.66 -11.05 1.34
C ALA A 134 28.42 -11.91 1.07
N MET A 135 27.22 -11.30 1.19
CA MET A 135 25.95 -12.00 0.94
C MET A 135 25.96 -12.61 -0.46
N SER A 136 25.55 -13.85 -0.57
CA SER A 136 25.33 -14.46 -1.87
C SER A 136 24.16 -13.77 -2.59
N PRO A 137 24.12 -13.74 -3.91
CA PRO A 137 23.00 -13.15 -4.67
C PRO A 137 21.64 -13.70 -4.25
N THR A 138 21.57 -14.99 -3.92
CA THR A 138 20.35 -15.66 -3.46
C THR A 138 19.92 -15.23 -2.06
N GLU A 139 20.85 -14.96 -1.16
CA GLU A 139 20.57 -14.45 0.19
C GLU A 139 20.08 -13.00 0.13
N LEU A 140 20.70 -12.18 -0.72
CA LEU A 140 20.27 -10.81 -0.94
C LEU A 140 18.87 -10.74 -1.56
N GLN A 141 18.58 -11.60 -2.55
CA GLN A 141 17.24 -11.67 -3.14
C GLN A 141 16.19 -12.04 -2.09
N ARG A 142 16.44 -13.05 -1.26
CA ARG A 142 15.51 -13.41 -0.17
C ARG A 142 15.31 -12.27 0.84
N ALA A 143 16.37 -11.52 1.15
CA ALA A 143 16.28 -10.37 2.05
C ALA A 143 15.43 -9.25 1.45
N VAL A 144 15.57 -8.98 0.15
CA VAL A 144 14.76 -8.00 -0.60
C VAL A 144 13.30 -8.44 -0.62
N ASP A 145 13.01 -9.71 -0.94
CA ASP A 145 11.64 -10.24 -1.00
C ASP A 145 10.98 -10.21 0.39
N ALA A 146 11.70 -10.60 1.45
CA ALA A 146 11.21 -10.54 2.82
C ALA A 146 10.88 -9.09 3.24
N LEU A 147 11.72 -8.13 2.86
CA LEU A 147 11.51 -6.73 3.16
C LEU A 147 10.35 -6.14 2.35
N ALA A 148 10.20 -6.54 1.08
CA ALA A 148 9.07 -6.15 0.25
C ALA A 148 7.74 -6.58 0.88
N ASN A 149 7.66 -7.83 1.33
CA ASN A 149 6.48 -8.36 2.02
C ASN A 149 6.19 -7.61 3.33
N GLN A 150 7.22 -7.20 4.07
CA GLN A 150 7.04 -6.40 5.28
C GLN A 150 6.52 -4.99 4.97
N VAL A 151 7.04 -4.33 3.93
CA VAL A 151 6.56 -3.01 3.48
C VAL A 151 5.10 -3.09 3.07
N GLU A 152 4.72 -4.11 2.30
CA GLU A 152 3.34 -4.33 1.85
C GLU A 152 2.40 -4.56 3.04
N ALA A 153 2.72 -5.47 3.94
CA ALA A 153 1.92 -5.75 5.13
C ALA A 153 1.72 -4.51 6.03
N LYS A 154 2.77 -3.68 6.19
CA LYS A 154 2.67 -2.43 6.96
C LYS A 154 1.87 -1.36 6.24
N SER A 155 1.98 -1.27 4.91
CA SER A 155 1.18 -0.36 4.10
C SER A 155 -0.32 -0.69 4.21
N ASP A 156 -0.67 -1.98 4.15
CA ASP A 156 -2.05 -2.45 4.31
C ASP A 156 -2.61 -2.14 5.70
N ALA A 157 -1.81 -2.36 6.75
CA ALA A 157 -2.19 -2.03 8.11
C ALA A 157 -2.46 -0.53 8.31
N ILE A 158 -1.62 0.34 7.73
CA ILE A 158 -1.80 1.80 7.76
C ILE A 158 -3.06 2.20 7.02
N SER A 159 -3.31 1.65 5.83
CA SER A 159 -4.51 1.92 5.03
C SER A 159 -5.79 1.51 5.77
N MET A 160 -5.75 0.39 6.50
CA MET A 160 -6.86 -0.04 7.35
C MET A 160 -7.13 0.96 8.49
N ILE A 161 -6.07 1.42 9.18
CA ILE A 161 -6.19 2.42 10.25
C ILE A 161 -6.76 3.74 9.70
N GLU A 162 -6.27 4.21 8.55
CA GLU A 162 -6.80 5.42 7.91
C GLU A 162 -8.28 5.30 7.58
N SER A 163 -8.70 4.16 7.03
CA SER A 163 -10.11 3.89 6.72
C SER A 163 -10.96 3.93 7.98
N GLN A 164 -10.50 3.29 9.06
CA GLN A 164 -11.20 3.26 10.33
C GLN A 164 -11.29 4.65 10.98
N MET A 165 -10.20 5.43 10.90
CA MET A 165 -10.21 6.82 11.39
C MET A 165 -11.18 7.70 10.60
N LEU A 166 -11.24 7.52 9.28
CA LEU A 166 -12.18 8.25 8.43
C LEU A 166 -13.62 7.89 8.78
N GLU A 167 -13.93 6.59 8.92
CA GLU A 167 -15.26 6.14 9.36
C GLU A 167 -15.65 6.70 10.72
N ASP A 168 -14.76 6.66 11.70
CA ASP A 168 -15.01 7.19 13.03
C ASP A 168 -15.19 8.71 13.02
N ARG A 169 -14.42 9.42 12.19
CA ARG A 169 -14.56 10.87 12.01
C ARG A 169 -15.91 11.23 11.39
N ILE A 170 -16.31 10.50 10.35
CA ILE A 170 -17.62 10.65 9.72
C ILE A 170 -18.72 10.35 10.75
N ARG A 171 -18.65 9.20 11.44
CA ARG A 171 -19.62 8.81 12.47
C ARG A 171 -19.76 9.88 13.56
N LYS A 172 -18.63 10.37 14.09
CA LYS A 172 -18.62 11.44 15.12
C LYS A 172 -19.20 12.76 14.58
N SER A 173 -19.00 13.08 13.31
CA SER A 173 -19.53 14.31 12.70
C SER A 173 -21.05 14.24 12.48
N LEU A 174 -21.59 13.05 12.26
CA LEU A 174 -23.02 12.81 12.00
C LEU A 174 -23.85 12.63 13.29
N LEU A 175 -23.22 12.35 14.43
CA LEU A 175 -23.95 12.27 15.69
C LEU A 175 -24.24 13.67 16.25
N PRO A 176 -25.49 13.98 16.69
CA PRO A 176 -25.90 15.28 17.17
C PRO A 176 -25.42 15.55 18.60
N THR A 177 -24.09 15.64 18.72
CA THR A 177 -23.40 15.80 20.01
C THR A 177 -23.01 17.24 20.31
N SER A 178 -23.19 18.20 19.41
CA SER A 178 -22.92 19.62 19.63
C SER A 178 -24.14 20.28 20.24
N LEU A 179 -23.91 21.14 21.23
CA LEU A 179 -25.01 21.98 21.78
C LEU A 179 -25.56 22.88 20.65
N PRO A 180 -26.89 22.86 20.43
CA PRO A 180 -27.49 23.60 19.33
C PRO A 180 -27.59 25.11 19.61
N VAL A 181 -27.44 25.53 20.84
CA VAL A 181 -27.48 26.94 21.24
C VAL A 181 -26.57 27.19 22.42
N ALA A 182 -25.95 28.38 22.49
CA ALA A 182 -25.18 28.85 23.63
C ALA A 182 -26.15 29.39 24.69
N ALA A 183 -26.74 28.49 25.49
CA ALA A 183 -27.69 28.80 26.52
C ALA A 183 -27.46 27.96 27.80
N GLN A 184 -28.09 28.32 28.88
CA GLN A 184 -28.12 27.46 30.05
C GLN A 184 -28.81 26.13 29.73
N TRP A 185 -28.26 25.04 30.25
CA TRP A 185 -28.70 23.67 29.98
C TRP A 185 -30.11 23.44 30.50
N ASN A 186 -31.02 23.11 29.58
CA ASN A 186 -32.40 22.62 29.82
C ASN A 186 -33.31 23.47 30.71
N ALA A 187 -34.20 24.24 30.09
CA ALA A 187 -35.37 24.76 30.75
C ALA A 187 -36.48 23.71 30.95
N SER A 188 -36.57 22.74 30.03
CA SER A 188 -37.51 21.64 30.07
C SER A 188 -36.93 20.39 29.47
N ALA A 189 -37.00 19.27 30.20
CA ALA A 189 -36.46 17.98 29.81
C ALA A 189 -37.42 17.19 28.89
N TYR A 190 -36.86 16.23 28.17
CA TYR A 190 -37.59 15.20 27.43
C TYR A 190 -38.41 14.31 28.36
N GLY A 191 -39.66 14.03 28.00
CA GLY A 191 -40.49 13.09 28.73
C GLY A 191 -41.90 13.58 29.02
N TRP A 192 -42.65 12.81 29.82
CA TRP A 192 -44.03 13.14 30.19
C TRP A 192 -44.06 14.33 31.15
N ARG A 193 -44.81 15.36 30.77
CA ARG A 193 -45.04 16.56 31.60
C ARG A 193 -46.45 17.08 31.44
N VAL A 194 -46.85 18.01 32.31
CA VAL A 194 -48.09 18.77 32.11
C VAL A 194 -47.90 19.77 31.00
N ASP A 195 -48.75 19.73 30.00
CA ASP A 195 -48.76 20.67 28.88
C ASP A 195 -49.13 22.07 29.36
N PRO A 196 -48.31 23.12 29.09
CA PRO A 196 -48.53 24.45 29.65
C PRO A 196 -49.76 25.17 29.05
N PHE A 197 -50.37 24.66 27.98
CA PHE A 197 -51.54 25.28 27.35
C PHE A 197 -52.85 24.57 27.71
N THR A 198 -52.83 23.24 27.77
CA THR A 198 -54.05 22.46 28.03
C THR A 198 -54.15 22.01 29.47
N GLY A 199 -53.08 21.99 30.23
CA GLY A 199 -53.04 21.43 31.59
C GLY A 199 -53.09 19.90 31.63
N GLU A 200 -53.15 19.22 30.46
CA GLU A 200 -53.17 17.77 30.33
C GLU A 200 -51.75 17.16 30.32
N ARG A 201 -51.67 15.88 30.60
CA ARG A 201 -50.43 15.15 30.55
C ARG A 201 -50.03 14.86 29.08
N ALA A 202 -48.95 15.45 28.64
CA ALA A 202 -48.43 15.30 27.27
C ALA A 202 -46.96 14.87 27.28
N MET A 203 -46.57 14.19 26.18
CA MET A 203 -45.16 13.81 25.94
C MET A 203 -44.42 14.98 25.31
N HIS A 204 -43.35 15.42 25.97
CA HIS A 204 -42.39 16.36 25.39
C HIS A 204 -41.33 15.61 24.62
N GLU A 205 -41.38 15.67 23.26
CA GLU A 205 -40.52 14.91 22.35
C GLU A 205 -39.11 15.47 22.17
N GLY A 206 -38.79 16.56 22.85
CA GLY A 206 -37.50 17.23 22.75
C GLY A 206 -36.99 17.75 24.10
N VAL A 207 -36.02 18.65 24.03
CA VAL A 207 -35.54 19.48 25.14
C VAL A 207 -35.64 20.95 24.79
N ASP A 208 -35.97 21.79 25.76
CA ASP A 208 -36.08 23.22 25.51
C ASP A 208 -34.87 23.95 26.10
N PHE A 209 -34.25 24.83 25.32
CA PHE A 209 -33.15 25.69 25.71
C PHE A 209 -33.64 27.13 25.74
N VAL A 210 -33.74 27.75 26.90
CA VAL A 210 -34.07 29.17 27.02
C VAL A 210 -32.89 30.02 26.57
N ALA A 211 -33.15 30.90 25.64
CA ALA A 211 -32.15 31.86 25.12
C ALA A 211 -32.86 33.14 24.62
N ALA A 212 -32.14 34.24 24.59
CA ALA A 212 -32.67 35.50 24.09
C ALA A 212 -33.06 35.39 22.62
N PRO A 213 -34.14 36.10 22.18
CA PRO A 213 -34.48 36.17 20.75
C PRO A 213 -33.28 36.62 19.92
N GLY A 214 -33.11 35.99 18.74
CA GLY A 214 -31.98 36.28 17.85
C GLY A 214 -30.69 35.55 18.19
N THR A 215 -30.61 34.81 19.33
CA THR A 215 -29.47 33.94 19.63
C THR A 215 -29.32 32.91 18.54
N GLY A 216 -28.09 32.67 18.06
CA GLY A 216 -27.81 31.74 16.96
C GLY A 216 -28.14 30.30 17.37
N ILE A 217 -28.88 29.60 16.51
CA ILE A 217 -29.11 28.15 16.58
C ILE A 217 -28.16 27.51 15.61
N SER A 218 -27.38 26.52 16.07
CA SER A 218 -26.37 25.80 15.30
C SER A 218 -26.76 24.35 15.12
N ALA A 219 -26.39 23.77 13.96
CA ALA A 219 -26.60 22.37 13.68
C ALA A 219 -25.81 21.47 14.66
N ALA A 220 -26.50 20.57 15.37
CA ALA A 220 -25.89 19.68 16.37
C ALA A 220 -24.95 18.64 15.74
N ALA A 221 -25.13 18.33 14.46
CA ALA A 221 -24.28 17.47 13.64
C ALA A 221 -24.26 17.95 12.18
N ALA A 222 -23.36 17.40 11.38
CA ALA A 222 -23.36 17.59 9.92
C ALA A 222 -24.50 16.81 9.28
N GLY A 223 -25.07 17.35 8.18
CA GLY A 223 -26.17 16.68 7.48
C GLY A 223 -26.74 17.48 6.32
N VAL A 224 -27.89 17.05 5.81
CA VAL A 224 -28.66 17.71 4.77
C VAL A 224 -29.95 18.27 5.37
N VAL A 225 -30.27 19.53 5.10
CA VAL A 225 -31.52 20.14 5.53
C VAL A 225 -32.68 19.49 4.77
N LEU A 226 -33.59 18.82 5.49
CA LEU A 226 -34.81 18.23 4.92
C LEU A 226 -35.91 19.29 4.78
N THR A 227 -36.11 20.07 5.84
CA THR A 227 -37.20 21.04 5.96
C THR A 227 -36.65 22.35 6.52
N ALA A 228 -37.07 23.46 5.94
CA ALA A 228 -36.72 24.81 6.38
C ALA A 228 -37.92 25.73 6.11
N GLU A 229 -39.01 25.55 6.87
CA GLU A 229 -40.30 26.21 6.61
C GLU A 229 -41.08 26.46 7.90
N ARG A 230 -42.25 27.09 7.77
CA ARG A 230 -43.17 27.32 8.87
C ARG A 230 -44.09 26.14 9.05
N HIS A 231 -44.07 25.56 10.27
CA HIS A 231 -44.96 24.48 10.69
C HIS A 231 -46.03 25.02 11.64
N PRO A 232 -47.31 24.53 11.60
CA PRO A 232 -48.40 25.05 12.44
C PRO A 232 -48.12 25.01 13.93
N GLN A 233 -47.50 23.95 14.45
CA GLN A 233 -47.19 23.79 15.88
C GLN A 233 -45.78 24.25 16.23
N TYR A 234 -44.78 23.84 15.44
CA TYR A 234 -43.35 24.13 15.68
C TYR A 234 -42.92 25.54 15.30
N GLY A 235 -43.78 26.34 14.66
CA GLY A 235 -43.38 27.65 14.12
C GLY A 235 -42.36 27.51 13.00
N ASN A 236 -41.37 28.38 12.94
CA ASN A 236 -40.28 28.21 11.98
C ASN A 236 -39.43 27.01 12.41
N LEU A 237 -39.37 25.99 11.52
CA LEU A 237 -38.78 24.70 11.75
C LEU A 237 -37.65 24.44 10.81
N VAL A 238 -36.54 23.95 11.30
CA VAL A 238 -35.47 23.35 10.50
C VAL A 238 -35.33 21.87 10.89
N GLU A 239 -35.33 20.97 9.92
CA GLU A 239 -35.02 19.56 10.09
C GLU A 239 -33.76 19.22 9.31
N ILE A 240 -32.88 18.45 9.94
CA ILE A 240 -31.62 18.03 9.34
C ILE A 240 -31.52 16.52 9.38
N ASP A 241 -31.30 15.88 8.22
CA ASP A 241 -30.98 14.46 8.10
C ASP A 241 -29.45 14.26 8.23
N HIS A 242 -29.07 13.40 9.16
CA HIS A 242 -27.68 13.03 9.43
C HIS A 242 -27.31 11.65 8.84
N GLY A 243 -28.24 11.04 8.07
CA GLY A 243 -28.12 9.67 7.58
C GLY A 243 -28.55 8.63 8.60
N LYS A 244 -28.77 7.39 8.12
CA LYS A 244 -29.22 6.23 8.95
C LYS A 244 -30.50 6.52 9.74
N ASP A 245 -31.46 7.21 9.13
CA ASP A 245 -32.74 7.61 9.72
C ASP A 245 -32.62 8.51 10.98
N LEU A 246 -31.48 9.16 11.16
CA LEU A 246 -31.23 10.08 12.28
C LEU A 246 -31.53 11.51 11.83
N ILE A 247 -32.52 12.13 12.44
CA ILE A 247 -32.99 13.48 12.12
C ILE A 247 -32.94 14.33 13.39
N THR A 248 -32.54 15.59 13.26
CA THR A 248 -32.71 16.61 14.32
C THR A 248 -33.68 17.69 13.87
N ARG A 249 -34.48 18.19 14.82
CA ARG A 249 -35.44 19.29 14.66
C ARG A 249 -35.06 20.47 15.52
N TYR A 250 -35.22 21.67 14.93
CA TYR A 250 -34.96 22.96 15.54
C TYR A 250 -36.18 23.84 15.33
N ALA A 251 -36.95 24.02 16.39
CA ALA A 251 -38.24 24.69 16.31
C ALA A 251 -38.30 26.04 17.05
N HIS A 252 -39.41 26.77 16.86
CA HIS A 252 -39.74 28.06 17.41
C HIS A 252 -38.77 29.20 16.97
N ALA A 253 -38.02 29.00 15.91
CA ALA A 253 -37.06 30.00 15.41
C ALA A 253 -37.74 31.31 15.02
N SER A 254 -37.09 32.45 15.27
CA SER A 254 -37.51 33.74 14.73
C SER A 254 -37.17 33.87 13.24
N LYS A 255 -36.02 33.32 12.83
CA LYS A 255 -35.51 33.38 11.47
C LYS A 255 -34.82 32.09 11.09
N ILE A 256 -35.10 31.60 9.90
CA ILE A 256 -34.39 30.49 9.23
C ILE A 256 -33.30 31.07 8.35
N LEU A 257 -32.09 30.48 8.38
CA LEU A 257 -30.90 30.93 7.63
C LEU A 257 -30.40 29.93 6.60
N VAL A 258 -31.09 28.80 6.45
CA VAL A 258 -30.77 27.71 5.53
C VAL A 258 -31.98 27.33 4.70
N GLN A 259 -31.75 26.54 3.64
CA GLN A 259 -32.81 26.07 2.72
C GLN A 259 -32.82 24.55 2.65
N ALA A 260 -33.97 23.95 2.30
CA ALA A 260 -34.08 22.52 2.04
C ALA A 260 -33.09 22.09 0.94
N GLY A 261 -32.44 20.93 1.12
CA GLY A 261 -31.40 20.40 0.27
C GLY A 261 -29.98 20.94 0.57
N GLN A 262 -29.85 21.96 1.42
CA GLN A 262 -28.54 22.52 1.77
C GLN A 262 -27.74 21.59 2.68
N LEU A 263 -26.45 21.37 2.35
CA LEU A 263 -25.49 20.70 3.21
C LEU A 263 -25.06 21.64 4.34
N VAL A 264 -25.11 21.17 5.58
CA VAL A 264 -24.68 21.92 6.76
C VAL A 264 -23.60 21.15 7.52
N LYS A 265 -22.64 21.91 8.06
CA LYS A 265 -21.59 21.37 8.93
C LYS A 265 -22.06 21.38 10.39
N ARG A 266 -21.53 20.48 11.20
CA ARG A 266 -21.69 20.53 12.66
C ARG A 266 -21.25 21.90 13.20
N GLY A 267 -22.08 22.55 14.03
CA GLY A 267 -21.82 23.88 14.57
C GLY A 267 -22.12 25.04 13.62
N GLN A 268 -22.59 24.79 12.39
CA GLN A 268 -22.99 25.83 11.45
C GLN A 268 -24.27 26.51 11.94
N LYS A 269 -24.32 27.84 11.94
CA LYS A 269 -25.54 28.61 12.26
C LYS A 269 -26.60 28.34 11.19
N ILE A 270 -27.80 27.89 11.62
CA ILE A 270 -28.92 27.49 10.75
C ILE A 270 -30.17 28.30 10.96
N ALA A 271 -30.34 28.89 12.15
CA ALA A 271 -31.50 29.67 12.52
C ALA A 271 -31.19 30.62 13.66
N GLU A 272 -32.17 31.37 14.11
CA GLU A 272 -32.12 32.25 15.30
C GLU A 272 -33.27 31.95 16.24
N VAL A 273 -33.01 31.94 17.54
CA VAL A 273 -34.00 31.68 18.59
C VAL A 273 -35.16 32.68 18.52
N GLY A 274 -36.36 32.18 18.67
CA GLY A 274 -37.56 32.96 18.68
C GLY A 274 -38.64 32.36 19.61
N SER A 275 -39.91 32.67 19.31
CA SER A 275 -41.07 32.16 19.98
C SER A 275 -42.23 31.97 19.01
N THR A 276 -41.93 31.47 17.81
CA THR A 276 -42.93 31.26 16.75
C THR A 276 -43.66 29.92 16.97
N GLY A 277 -44.90 29.81 16.45
CA GLY A 277 -45.72 28.62 16.66
C GLY A 277 -46.28 28.51 18.08
N ARG A 278 -46.41 27.26 18.60
CA ARG A 278 -46.95 26.98 19.93
C ARG A 278 -45.84 27.06 20.99
N SER A 279 -45.55 28.27 21.44
CA SER A 279 -44.47 28.58 22.38
C SER A 279 -44.96 29.54 23.46
N THR A 280 -44.53 29.34 24.70
CA THR A 280 -44.85 30.19 25.87
C THR A 280 -43.85 31.35 26.07
N GLY A 281 -42.77 31.35 25.36
CA GLY A 281 -41.70 32.35 25.44
C GLY A 281 -40.49 31.99 24.58
N PRO A 282 -39.47 32.87 24.51
CA PRO A 282 -38.31 32.63 23.65
C PRO A 282 -37.48 31.44 24.11
N HIS A 283 -37.40 30.42 23.27
CA HIS A 283 -36.57 29.22 23.49
C HIS A 283 -36.31 28.50 22.16
N LEU A 284 -35.34 27.59 22.14
CA LEU A 284 -35.17 26.57 21.13
C LEU A 284 -35.79 25.29 21.63
N HIS A 285 -36.77 24.72 20.93
CA HIS A 285 -37.17 23.33 21.10
C HIS A 285 -36.35 22.45 20.16
N PHE A 286 -35.60 21.47 20.75
CA PHE A 286 -34.67 20.61 20.02
C PHE A 286 -35.06 19.14 20.19
N GLU A 287 -35.24 18.43 19.05
CA GLU A 287 -35.53 17.00 19.04
C GLU A 287 -34.42 16.22 18.34
N VAL A 288 -34.23 14.97 18.77
CA VAL A 288 -33.48 13.94 18.05
C VAL A 288 -34.45 12.81 17.75
N ARG A 289 -34.53 12.40 16.49
CA ARG A 289 -35.44 11.33 16.03
C ARG A 289 -34.64 10.24 15.31
N ILE A 290 -34.97 8.99 15.60
CA ILE A 290 -34.43 7.81 14.89
C ILE A 290 -35.61 7.03 14.34
N ARG A 291 -35.65 6.81 13.05
CA ARG A 291 -36.74 6.14 12.33
C ARG A 291 -38.10 6.76 12.67
N GLY A 292 -38.16 8.08 12.70
CA GLY A 292 -39.37 8.82 13.04
C GLY A 292 -39.75 8.86 14.52
N LEU A 293 -39.09 8.09 15.40
CA LEU A 293 -39.36 8.05 16.83
C LEU A 293 -38.47 9.03 17.60
N ALA A 294 -39.06 9.87 18.45
CA ALA A 294 -38.35 10.80 19.32
C ALA A 294 -37.45 10.06 20.32
N GLN A 295 -36.21 10.50 20.41
CA GLN A 295 -35.20 10.01 21.36
C GLN A 295 -34.86 11.11 22.35
N ASN A 296 -34.44 10.73 23.54
CA ASN A 296 -33.99 11.72 24.55
C ASN A 296 -32.69 12.40 24.05
N PRO A 297 -32.73 13.72 23.72
CA PRO A 297 -31.57 14.45 23.19
C PRO A 297 -30.39 14.51 24.16
N ASP A 298 -30.64 14.48 25.47
CA ASP A 298 -29.58 14.53 26.48
C ASP A 298 -28.58 13.40 26.36
N ARG A 299 -29.02 12.22 25.88
CA ARG A 299 -28.12 11.09 25.67
C ARG A 299 -27.04 11.41 24.62
N PHE A 300 -27.42 12.15 23.59
CA PHE A 300 -26.51 12.54 22.51
C PHE A 300 -25.60 13.70 22.93
N LEU A 301 -26.18 14.71 23.56
CA LEU A 301 -25.46 15.93 23.95
C LEU A 301 -24.45 15.68 25.08
N ARG A 302 -24.72 14.76 26.04
CA ARG A 302 -23.75 14.39 27.09
C ARG A 302 -22.56 13.60 26.58
N MET A 303 -22.68 12.86 25.46
CA MET A 303 -21.56 12.16 24.87
C MET A 303 -20.39 13.09 24.46
N ALA A 304 -20.70 14.36 24.15
CA ALA A 304 -19.69 15.37 23.86
C ALA A 304 -18.87 15.78 25.07
N GLN A 305 -19.51 15.86 26.27
CA GLN A 305 -18.85 16.33 27.49
C GLN A 305 -17.88 15.29 28.04
N THR A 306 -18.20 13.99 27.91
CA THR A 306 -17.30 12.90 28.33
C THR A 306 -16.09 12.80 27.44
N GLY A 307 -16.21 13.05 26.13
CA GLY A 307 -15.10 13.07 25.18
C GLY A 307 -14.11 14.23 25.41
N GLN A 308 -14.60 15.39 25.79
CA GLN A 308 -13.76 16.56 26.09
C GLN A 308 -12.99 16.47 27.42
N ARG A 309 -13.55 15.82 28.44
CA ARG A 309 -12.84 15.60 29.72
C ARG A 309 -11.70 14.62 29.62
N SER A 310 -11.78 13.64 28.71
CA SER A 310 -10.72 12.66 28.50
C SER A 310 -9.46 13.27 27.80
N THR A 311 -9.61 14.35 27.04
CA THR A 311 -8.49 15.03 26.39
C THR A 311 -7.81 16.09 27.26
N ALA A 312 -8.55 16.67 28.22
CA ALA A 312 -8.02 17.71 29.13
C ALA A 312 -7.14 17.16 30.28
N HIS A 313 -7.14 15.84 30.51
CA HIS A 313 -6.32 15.19 31.56
C HIS A 313 -5.04 14.54 31.02
N ARG A 314 -4.66 14.81 29.76
CA ARG A 314 -3.43 14.30 29.10
C ARG A 314 -2.40 15.37 28.74
N HIS A 315 -2.44 16.53 29.41
CA HIS A 315 -1.38 17.54 29.34
C HIS A 315 -0.66 17.66 30.68
#